data_a109451f9a990bf8922a6b2cda78dcf0
#
_entry.id   a109451f9a990bf8922a6b2cda78dcf0
#
_cell.length_a   1.000
_cell.length_b   1.000
_cell.length_c   1.000
_cell.angle_alpha   90.00
_cell.angle_beta   90.00
_cell.angle_gamma   90.00
#
_symmetry.space_group_name_H-M   'P 1'
#
loop_
_entity.id
_entity.type
_entity.pdbx_description
1 polymer ?
#
loop_
_entity_poly.entity_id
_entity_poly.type
_entity_poly.pdbx_seq_one_letter_code
_entity_poly.pdbx_strand_id
1 'polypeptide(L)'
;MSDTSVGRPTPVTTATHTQKPSGMPIHKYGKYEAVDIPDRTWPNNRITAAPRWLSTDLRDGNQALIDPMSPARKREMFDLLVRMGYKEIEVGFPSSGETDFNFVRSIIEEGAIPEDVTISVLTQAREDLIERTVESVVGAHRATVHLYNATAPTFRRVVFRGSKDDIKQIAVDGTRLVMEYAEKILGPETIFGYQYSPEIFTDTELDFALEVCEAVCDVWQPEAGREIILNLPATVERSTPSTHADRFEWMSRNLTRREYVCLSVHPHNDRGTAVAAAELAIMAGADRIEGCLFGQGERTGNVDLVTLGMNLFSQGVDPQIDFSQIDEIRRTSEYCNQMEIHPRHPYAGDLVYTAFSGSHQDAIKKGFDAMEADAAAQGRTVDEIEWAVPYLPIDPKDVGRSYEAVIRVNSQSGKGGIAYVLKNDHKLDLPRRMQIEFSKIIQAKTDTEGGEVTPKAIWSVFQDEYLPNPDNAWGRIQLRSGQTTTDKDGIDTLTVEAVVDGAETVLTGSGNGPISAFFEALNAVGVDARLLDYQEHTMSEGASAQAASYIECAIDGKVLWGIGIDANTTRASLKAVVSAVNRAAR
;
A
#
# COMPACT_ATOMS: atom_id res chain seq x y z
N MET A 1 38.44 30.31 42.52
CA MET A 1 37.29 29.45 42.27
C MET A 1 36.45 30.15 41.18
N SER A 2 36.62 29.77 39.92
CA SER A 2 35.90 30.33 38.80
C SER A 2 34.55 29.59 38.66
N ASP A 3 33.50 30.29 38.95
CA ASP A 3 32.14 29.80 38.77
C ASP A 3 31.81 29.72 37.27
N THR A 4 31.90 28.52 36.70
CA THR A 4 31.43 28.24 35.34
C THR A 4 29.98 27.78 35.42
N SER A 5 29.05 28.70 35.65
CA SER A 5 27.65 28.45 35.44
C SER A 5 27.40 28.29 33.93
N VAL A 6 27.36 27.05 33.46
CA VAL A 6 26.87 26.72 32.14
C VAL A 6 25.38 27.14 32.12
N GLY A 7 25.08 28.24 31.45
CA GLY A 7 23.72 28.76 31.31
C GLY A 7 22.83 27.68 30.70
N ARG A 8 21.71 27.41 31.34
CA ARG A 8 20.66 26.54 30.76
C ARG A 8 20.18 27.17 29.46
N PRO A 9 19.96 26.37 28.38
CA PRO A 9 19.40 26.93 27.16
C PRO A 9 18.00 27.51 27.43
N THR A 10 17.74 28.68 26.83
CA THR A 10 16.44 29.34 26.97
C THR A 10 15.34 28.47 26.38
N PRO A 11 14.27 28.17 27.12
CA PRO A 11 13.18 27.36 26.59
C PRO A 11 12.49 28.08 25.42
N VAL A 12 12.15 27.32 24.38
CA VAL A 12 11.41 27.82 23.22
C VAL A 12 10.00 28.17 23.68
N THR A 13 9.57 29.41 23.46
CA THR A 13 8.23 29.89 23.80
C THR A 13 7.31 29.86 22.57
N THR A 14 5.99 29.75 22.77
CA THR A 14 4.99 29.77 21.69
C THR A 14 5.07 31.03 20.80
N ALA A 15 5.53 32.15 21.33
CA ALA A 15 5.75 33.40 20.58
C ALA A 15 6.84 33.30 19.50
N THR A 16 7.78 32.36 19.63
CA THR A 16 8.89 32.16 18.66
C THR A 16 8.51 31.24 17.49
N HIS A 17 7.32 30.62 17.51
CA HIS A 17 6.83 29.69 16.49
C HIS A 17 5.75 30.27 15.57
N THR A 18 5.53 31.60 15.58
CA THR A 18 4.52 32.23 14.73
C THR A 18 5.02 32.29 13.29
N GLN A 19 4.35 31.55 12.40
CA GLN A 19 4.60 31.62 10.96
C GLN A 19 4.10 32.96 10.41
N LYS A 20 4.84 33.53 9.46
CA LYS A 20 4.40 34.75 8.75
C LYS A 20 3.27 34.39 7.79
N PRO A 21 2.35 35.35 7.51
CA PRO A 21 1.34 35.18 6.46
C PRO A 21 1.99 34.81 5.12
N SER A 22 1.37 33.88 4.39
CA SER A 22 1.92 33.36 3.11
C SER A 22 1.89 34.36 1.96
N GLY A 23 1.04 35.40 2.05
CA GLY A 23 0.77 36.33 0.94
C GLY A 23 -0.13 35.73 -0.16
N MET A 24 -0.59 34.49 -0.05
CA MET A 24 -1.51 33.86 -1.00
C MET A 24 -2.88 34.58 -0.99
N PRO A 25 -3.60 34.64 -2.14
CA PRO A 25 -4.85 35.40 -2.29
C PRO A 25 -6.05 34.66 -1.65
N ILE A 26 -5.99 34.44 -0.34
CA ILE A 26 -7.02 33.68 0.43
C ILE A 26 -8.40 34.37 0.39
N HIS A 27 -8.44 35.68 0.11
CA HIS A 27 -9.68 36.45 -0.02
C HIS A 27 -10.58 36.02 -1.18
N LYS A 28 -10.05 35.26 -2.14
CA LYS A 28 -10.84 34.68 -3.25
C LYS A 28 -11.73 33.52 -2.82
N TYR A 29 -11.48 32.95 -1.64
CA TYR A 29 -12.11 31.69 -1.20
C TYR A 29 -12.96 31.97 0.03
N GLY A 30 -14.28 31.71 -0.10
CA GLY A 30 -15.21 31.81 1.01
C GLY A 30 -15.04 30.65 2.00
N LYS A 31 -15.46 30.89 3.24
CA LYS A 31 -15.59 29.82 4.22
C LYS A 31 -16.79 28.96 3.83
N TYR A 32 -16.64 27.62 3.94
CA TYR A 32 -17.76 26.72 3.80
C TYR A 32 -18.67 26.84 5.03
N GLU A 33 -19.98 26.92 4.80
CA GLU A 33 -20.95 27.10 5.88
C GLU A 33 -21.11 25.80 6.68
N ALA A 34 -21.13 25.93 8.01
CA ALA A 34 -21.42 24.82 8.88
C ALA A 34 -22.92 24.49 8.83
N VAL A 35 -23.24 23.21 8.99
CA VAL A 35 -24.63 22.76 9.16
C VAL A 35 -25.07 23.01 10.61
N ASP A 36 -26.23 23.64 10.80
CA ASP A 36 -26.81 23.84 12.13
C ASP A 36 -27.50 22.54 12.59
N ILE A 37 -26.73 21.72 13.31
CA ILE A 37 -27.16 20.45 13.90
C ILE A 37 -26.52 20.29 15.28
N PRO A 38 -26.98 21.06 16.29
CA PRO A 38 -26.33 21.13 17.61
C PRO A 38 -26.39 19.79 18.36
N ASP A 39 -27.39 18.95 18.08
CA ASP A 39 -27.65 17.65 18.68
C ASP A 39 -27.20 16.48 17.79
N ARG A 40 -26.18 16.68 16.96
CA ARG A 40 -25.66 15.63 16.08
C ARG A 40 -25.30 14.36 16.84
N THR A 41 -25.61 13.22 16.26
CA THR A 41 -25.38 11.91 16.89
C THR A 41 -24.26 11.11 16.22
N TRP A 42 -23.95 11.38 14.97
CA TRP A 42 -23.01 10.60 14.18
C TRP A 42 -21.62 10.43 14.81
N PRO A 43 -21.01 11.39 15.55
CA PRO A 43 -19.68 11.20 16.13
C PRO A 43 -19.61 10.06 17.17
N ASN A 44 -20.74 9.64 17.72
CA ASN A 44 -20.83 8.56 18.70
C ASN A 44 -21.11 7.19 18.04
N ASN A 45 -21.43 7.17 16.77
CA ASN A 45 -21.73 5.96 16.03
C ASN A 45 -20.44 5.23 15.62
N ARG A 46 -20.57 3.93 15.33
CA ARG A 46 -19.49 3.09 14.81
C ARG A 46 -20.04 2.30 13.63
N ILE A 47 -19.19 2.07 12.65
CA ILE A 47 -19.50 1.16 11.54
C ILE A 47 -19.30 -0.26 12.07
N THR A 48 -20.38 -1.03 12.11
CA THR A 48 -20.40 -2.42 12.63
C THR A 48 -20.73 -3.46 11.57
N ALA A 49 -21.10 -3.01 10.36
CA ALA A 49 -21.38 -3.84 9.20
C ALA A 49 -20.96 -3.10 7.94
N ALA A 50 -20.69 -3.84 6.86
CA ALA A 50 -20.40 -3.25 5.56
C ALA A 50 -21.59 -2.42 5.06
N PRO A 51 -21.36 -1.25 4.43
CA PRO A 51 -22.37 -0.56 3.65
C PRO A 51 -22.67 -1.35 2.36
N ARG A 52 -23.72 -0.97 1.65
CA ARG A 52 -23.84 -1.38 0.24
C ARG A 52 -22.74 -0.71 -0.57
N TRP A 53 -22.23 -1.41 -1.58
CA TRP A 53 -21.14 -0.93 -2.42
C TRP A 53 -21.60 -0.81 -3.86
N LEU A 54 -21.38 0.35 -4.47
CA LEU A 54 -21.46 0.53 -5.93
C LEU A 54 -20.07 0.87 -6.47
N SER A 55 -19.55 0.06 -7.40
CA SER A 55 -18.38 0.46 -8.19
C SER A 55 -18.84 1.34 -9.36
N THR A 56 -18.16 2.49 -9.51
CA THR A 56 -18.33 3.41 -10.65
C THR A 56 -17.13 3.39 -11.60
N ASP A 57 -16.24 2.39 -11.49
CA ASP A 57 -15.02 2.27 -12.30
C ASP A 57 -15.28 2.34 -13.79
N LEU A 58 -16.35 1.67 -14.27
CA LEU A 58 -16.70 1.58 -15.70
C LEU A 58 -17.45 2.81 -16.24
N ARG A 59 -17.92 3.70 -15.36
CA ARG A 59 -18.56 4.95 -15.76
C ARG A 59 -17.70 6.15 -15.38
N ASP A 60 -17.67 6.55 -14.10
CA ASP A 60 -17.01 7.76 -13.61
C ASP A 60 -15.48 7.62 -13.64
N GLY A 61 -14.99 6.46 -13.26
CA GLY A 61 -13.57 6.12 -13.38
C GLY A 61 -13.09 6.14 -14.83
N ASN A 62 -13.82 5.49 -15.73
CA ASN A 62 -13.49 5.42 -17.16
C ASN A 62 -13.63 6.78 -17.88
N GLN A 63 -14.61 7.59 -17.49
CA GLN A 63 -14.87 8.90 -18.11
C GLN A 63 -13.67 9.84 -18.03
N ALA A 64 -12.88 9.73 -16.97
CA ALA A 64 -11.76 10.61 -16.68
C ALA A 64 -10.41 10.12 -17.24
N LEU A 65 -10.36 8.96 -17.88
CA LEU A 65 -9.12 8.39 -18.42
C LEU A 65 -8.68 9.13 -19.69
N ILE A 66 -7.37 9.39 -19.78
CA ILE A 66 -6.75 9.94 -21.00
C ILE A 66 -6.94 8.96 -22.18
N ASP A 67 -6.84 7.66 -21.91
CA ASP A 67 -7.14 6.57 -22.83
C ASP A 67 -8.32 5.75 -22.27
N PRO A 68 -9.57 6.08 -22.62
CA PRO A 68 -10.74 5.36 -22.14
C PRO A 68 -10.64 3.86 -22.41
N MET A 69 -11.20 3.05 -21.53
CA MET A 69 -11.15 1.60 -21.66
C MET A 69 -11.75 1.12 -22.97
N SER A 70 -11.02 0.29 -23.70
CA SER A 70 -11.58 -0.48 -24.81
C SER A 70 -12.63 -1.47 -24.29
N PRO A 71 -13.53 -2.00 -25.14
CA PRO A 71 -14.51 -3.01 -24.73
C PRO A 71 -13.88 -4.21 -24.01
N ALA A 72 -12.68 -4.64 -24.42
CA ALA A 72 -11.97 -5.73 -23.76
C ALA A 72 -11.49 -5.35 -22.35
N ARG A 73 -10.94 -4.14 -22.14
CA ARG A 73 -10.53 -3.65 -20.81
C ARG A 73 -11.76 -3.41 -19.92
N LYS A 74 -12.88 -2.91 -20.47
CA LYS A 74 -14.14 -2.78 -19.72
C LYS A 74 -14.64 -4.15 -19.24
N ARG A 75 -14.57 -5.17 -20.09
CA ARG A 75 -14.94 -6.52 -19.73
C ARG A 75 -14.04 -7.10 -18.63
N GLU A 76 -12.74 -6.92 -18.72
CA GLU A 76 -11.79 -7.37 -17.70
C GLU A 76 -12.07 -6.70 -16.35
N MET A 77 -12.34 -5.40 -16.35
CA MET A 77 -12.70 -4.67 -15.13
C MET A 77 -14.05 -5.17 -14.58
N PHE A 78 -15.06 -5.38 -15.41
CA PHE A 78 -16.35 -5.91 -14.99
C PHE A 78 -16.21 -7.29 -14.33
N ASP A 79 -15.48 -8.19 -14.98
CA ASP A 79 -15.24 -9.54 -14.46
C ASP A 79 -14.44 -9.52 -13.14
N LEU A 80 -13.49 -8.60 -12.98
CA LEU A 80 -12.79 -8.38 -11.71
C LEU A 80 -13.77 -7.96 -10.61
N LEU A 81 -14.59 -6.95 -10.84
CA LEU A 81 -15.55 -6.44 -9.86
C LEU A 81 -16.54 -7.52 -9.41
N VAL A 82 -17.02 -8.33 -10.35
CA VAL A 82 -17.89 -9.49 -10.04
C VAL A 82 -17.17 -10.51 -9.18
N ARG A 83 -15.91 -10.88 -9.53
CA ARG A 83 -15.11 -11.83 -8.74
C ARG A 83 -14.82 -11.31 -7.33
N MET A 84 -14.60 -10.01 -7.17
CA MET A 84 -14.40 -9.38 -5.85
C MET A 84 -15.68 -9.39 -4.99
N GLY A 85 -16.86 -9.60 -5.58
CA GLY A 85 -18.12 -9.68 -4.85
C GLY A 85 -19.01 -8.45 -4.93
N TYR A 86 -18.68 -7.44 -5.75
CA TYR A 86 -19.57 -6.29 -5.96
C TYR A 86 -20.93 -6.74 -6.51
N LYS A 87 -22.01 -6.23 -5.89
CA LYS A 87 -23.40 -6.53 -6.25
C LYS A 87 -24.09 -5.39 -6.99
N GLU A 88 -23.49 -4.21 -6.98
CA GLU A 88 -23.96 -3.06 -7.76
C GLU A 88 -22.75 -2.49 -8.53
N ILE A 89 -22.88 -2.39 -9.86
CA ILE A 89 -21.81 -1.92 -10.76
C ILE A 89 -22.40 -0.94 -11.76
N GLU A 90 -21.93 0.30 -11.78
CA GLU A 90 -22.32 1.29 -12.78
C GLU A 90 -21.48 1.11 -14.05
N VAL A 91 -22.10 0.56 -15.09
CA VAL A 91 -21.42 0.00 -16.26
C VAL A 91 -21.21 0.99 -17.40
N GLY A 92 -21.79 2.18 -17.32
CA GLY A 92 -21.57 3.21 -18.32
C GLY A 92 -22.64 4.28 -18.40
N PHE A 93 -22.51 5.13 -19.43
CA PHE A 93 -23.44 6.17 -19.82
C PHE A 93 -23.93 5.90 -21.25
N PRO A 94 -24.86 4.97 -21.44
CA PRO A 94 -25.22 4.43 -22.77
C PRO A 94 -25.69 5.47 -23.80
N SER A 95 -26.32 6.55 -23.32
CA SER A 95 -26.79 7.62 -24.20
C SER A 95 -25.68 8.61 -24.59
N SER A 96 -24.47 8.53 -23.98
CA SER A 96 -23.34 9.39 -24.34
C SER A 96 -22.61 8.93 -25.61
N GLY A 97 -22.71 7.66 -25.98
CA GLY A 97 -22.03 7.13 -27.16
C GLY A 97 -22.26 5.64 -27.40
N GLU A 98 -22.01 5.21 -28.64
CA GLU A 98 -22.20 3.82 -29.08
C GLU A 98 -21.32 2.82 -28.33
N THR A 99 -20.11 3.23 -27.91
CA THR A 99 -19.19 2.34 -27.18
C THR A 99 -19.80 1.88 -25.86
N ASP A 100 -20.37 2.81 -25.09
CA ASP A 100 -21.01 2.50 -23.81
C ASP A 100 -22.29 1.71 -24.01
N PHE A 101 -23.12 2.11 -24.97
CA PHE A 101 -24.34 1.39 -25.31
C PHE A 101 -24.04 -0.07 -25.69
N ASN A 102 -23.12 -0.27 -26.63
CA ASN A 102 -22.75 -1.61 -27.11
C ASN A 102 -22.09 -2.46 -26.02
N PHE A 103 -21.32 -1.85 -25.10
CA PHE A 103 -20.75 -2.59 -23.97
C PHE A 103 -21.86 -3.10 -23.03
N VAL A 104 -22.83 -2.25 -22.67
CA VAL A 104 -23.97 -2.68 -21.84
C VAL A 104 -24.74 -3.81 -22.53
N ARG A 105 -25.01 -3.69 -23.83
CA ARG A 105 -25.66 -4.75 -24.60
C ARG A 105 -24.87 -6.06 -24.59
N SER A 106 -23.55 -5.97 -24.81
CA SER A 106 -22.72 -7.18 -24.89
C SER A 106 -22.71 -7.99 -23.58
N ILE A 107 -22.58 -7.35 -22.41
CA ILE A 107 -22.58 -8.06 -21.13
C ILE A 107 -23.95 -8.70 -20.80
N ILE A 108 -25.04 -8.11 -21.30
CA ILE A 108 -26.40 -8.68 -21.16
C ILE A 108 -26.58 -9.88 -22.12
N GLU A 109 -26.27 -9.69 -23.39
CA GLU A 109 -26.51 -10.69 -24.46
C GLU A 109 -25.60 -11.91 -24.31
N GLU A 110 -24.40 -11.74 -23.78
CA GLU A 110 -23.46 -12.82 -23.46
C GLU A 110 -23.80 -13.56 -22.15
N GLY A 111 -24.77 -13.06 -21.36
CA GLY A 111 -25.12 -13.63 -20.06
C GLY A 111 -23.98 -13.48 -19.02
N ALA A 112 -23.19 -12.40 -19.13
CA ALA A 112 -22.04 -12.17 -18.28
C ALA A 112 -22.40 -11.67 -16.88
N ILE A 113 -23.64 -11.22 -16.66
CA ILE A 113 -24.09 -10.62 -15.41
C ILE A 113 -24.68 -11.73 -14.52
N PRO A 114 -24.11 -12.00 -13.31
CA PRO A 114 -24.72 -12.93 -12.36
C PRO A 114 -26.12 -12.47 -11.92
N GLU A 115 -26.99 -13.42 -11.58
CA GLU A 115 -28.39 -13.13 -11.19
C GLU A 115 -28.51 -12.20 -9.98
N ASP A 116 -27.51 -12.19 -9.09
CA ASP A 116 -27.47 -11.38 -7.87
C ASP A 116 -26.73 -10.03 -8.05
N VAL A 117 -26.29 -9.71 -9.27
CA VAL A 117 -25.63 -8.44 -9.61
C VAL A 117 -26.59 -7.51 -10.31
N THR A 118 -26.69 -6.28 -9.81
CA THR A 118 -27.45 -5.18 -10.43
C THR A 118 -26.50 -4.30 -11.23
N ILE A 119 -26.74 -4.14 -12.53
CA ILE A 119 -26.06 -3.13 -13.32
C ILE A 119 -26.76 -1.78 -13.18
N SER A 120 -26.00 -0.69 -13.13
CA SER A 120 -26.50 0.68 -13.12
C SER A 120 -26.05 1.41 -14.38
N VAL A 121 -26.89 2.25 -14.94
CA VAL A 121 -26.61 3.07 -16.13
C VAL A 121 -27.04 4.51 -15.91
N LEU A 122 -26.12 5.46 -16.24
CA LEU A 122 -26.33 6.88 -16.03
C LEU A 122 -27.12 7.53 -17.17
N THR A 123 -27.95 8.51 -16.85
CA THR A 123 -28.60 9.38 -17.83
C THR A 123 -28.84 10.79 -17.31
N GLN A 124 -28.78 11.78 -18.19
CA GLN A 124 -29.27 13.13 -17.91
C GLN A 124 -30.79 13.18 -18.00
N ALA A 125 -31.39 14.18 -17.35
CA ALA A 125 -32.86 14.42 -17.39
C ALA A 125 -33.30 15.03 -18.74
N ARG A 126 -33.15 14.26 -19.82
CA ARG A 126 -33.57 14.57 -21.19
C ARG A 126 -34.22 13.35 -21.81
N GLU A 127 -35.37 13.55 -22.44
CA GLU A 127 -36.22 12.48 -22.96
C GLU A 127 -35.46 11.52 -23.89
N ASP A 128 -34.77 12.07 -24.90
CA ASP A 128 -34.01 11.30 -25.89
C ASP A 128 -32.89 10.44 -25.26
N LEU A 129 -32.26 10.96 -24.21
CA LEU A 129 -31.20 10.25 -23.50
C LEU A 129 -31.76 9.19 -22.54
N ILE A 130 -32.87 9.48 -21.89
CA ILE A 130 -33.58 8.54 -21.01
C ILE A 130 -34.06 7.32 -21.79
N GLU A 131 -34.76 7.52 -22.95
CA GLU A 131 -35.24 6.45 -23.81
C GLU A 131 -34.07 5.53 -24.23
N ARG A 132 -32.98 6.11 -24.76
CA ARG A 132 -31.80 5.38 -25.20
C ARG A 132 -31.13 4.59 -24.04
N THR A 133 -31.14 5.17 -22.85
CA THR A 133 -30.56 4.52 -21.65
C THR A 133 -31.40 3.32 -21.21
N VAL A 134 -32.73 3.44 -21.20
CA VAL A 134 -33.66 2.32 -20.89
C VAL A 134 -33.55 1.21 -21.94
N GLU A 135 -33.44 1.54 -23.23
CA GLU A 135 -33.20 0.58 -24.30
C GLU A 135 -31.94 -0.27 -24.07
N SER A 136 -30.88 0.34 -23.52
CA SER A 136 -29.62 -0.35 -23.31
C SER A 136 -29.70 -1.51 -22.32
N VAL A 137 -30.64 -1.49 -21.38
CA VAL A 137 -30.76 -2.50 -20.30
C VAL A 137 -31.88 -3.54 -20.58
N VAL A 138 -32.46 -3.55 -21.75
CA VAL A 138 -33.47 -4.57 -22.15
C VAL A 138 -32.85 -5.98 -22.02
N GLY A 139 -33.55 -6.87 -21.33
CA GLY A 139 -33.12 -8.26 -21.11
C GLY A 139 -32.15 -8.43 -19.91
N ALA A 140 -31.78 -7.36 -19.23
CA ALA A 140 -31.05 -7.48 -17.96
C ALA A 140 -31.99 -8.01 -16.86
N HIS A 141 -31.50 -8.96 -16.04
CA HIS A 141 -32.27 -9.46 -14.90
C HIS A 141 -32.47 -8.40 -13.80
N ARG A 142 -31.45 -7.62 -13.52
CA ARG A 142 -31.46 -6.51 -12.54
C ARG A 142 -30.81 -5.29 -13.15
N ALA A 143 -31.51 -4.17 -13.20
CA ALA A 143 -30.99 -2.92 -13.74
C ALA A 143 -31.51 -1.71 -12.96
N THR A 144 -30.63 -0.74 -12.71
CA THR A 144 -30.95 0.57 -12.13
C THR A 144 -30.68 1.65 -13.16
N VAL A 145 -31.67 2.52 -13.41
CA VAL A 145 -31.45 3.76 -14.16
C VAL A 145 -31.10 4.88 -13.18
N HIS A 146 -29.94 5.47 -13.37
CA HIS A 146 -29.42 6.56 -12.56
C HIS A 146 -29.63 7.90 -13.28
N LEU A 147 -30.60 8.66 -12.83
CA LEU A 147 -30.91 10.00 -13.34
C LEU A 147 -30.20 11.07 -12.52
N TYR A 148 -29.67 12.09 -13.18
CA TYR A 148 -29.10 13.25 -12.51
C TYR A 148 -29.44 14.58 -13.18
N ASN A 149 -29.49 15.64 -12.41
CA ASN A 149 -29.38 17.01 -12.85
C ASN A 149 -28.73 17.89 -11.77
N ALA A 150 -27.99 18.91 -12.19
CA ALA A 150 -27.30 19.81 -11.26
C ALA A 150 -28.27 20.78 -10.58
N THR A 151 -28.11 20.92 -9.25
CA THR A 151 -29.03 21.69 -8.39
C THR A 151 -28.39 22.95 -7.76
N ALA A 152 -27.06 23.06 -7.80
CA ALA A 152 -26.32 24.15 -7.14
C ALA A 152 -26.62 25.55 -7.70
N PRO A 153 -26.55 26.62 -6.87
CA PRO A 153 -26.84 28.00 -7.27
C PRO A 153 -26.09 28.46 -8.51
N THR A 154 -24.81 28.11 -8.60
CA THR A 154 -23.98 28.49 -9.75
C THR A 154 -24.49 27.86 -11.04
N PHE A 155 -24.91 26.60 -11.02
CA PHE A 155 -25.46 25.91 -12.18
C PHE A 155 -26.82 26.48 -12.59
N ARG A 156 -27.69 26.76 -11.62
CA ARG A 156 -28.97 27.45 -11.87
C ARG A 156 -28.76 28.76 -12.59
N ARG A 157 -27.78 29.56 -12.14
CA ARG A 157 -27.48 30.90 -12.68
C ARG A 157 -26.78 30.85 -14.04
N VAL A 158 -25.76 29.99 -14.20
CA VAL A 158 -24.82 30.06 -15.33
C VAL A 158 -25.19 29.10 -16.44
N VAL A 159 -25.57 27.86 -16.09
CA VAL A 159 -25.84 26.78 -17.05
C VAL A 159 -27.30 26.78 -17.46
N PHE A 160 -28.22 26.61 -16.51
CA PHE A 160 -29.66 26.50 -16.82
C PHE A 160 -30.33 27.86 -16.98
N ARG A 161 -29.84 28.90 -16.32
CA ARG A 161 -30.44 30.22 -16.27
C ARG A 161 -31.91 30.17 -15.80
N GLY A 162 -32.19 29.29 -14.84
CA GLY A 162 -33.49 28.98 -14.31
C GLY A 162 -33.62 29.19 -12.80
N SER A 163 -34.86 29.20 -12.32
CA SER A 163 -35.22 29.26 -10.91
C SER A 163 -35.05 27.92 -10.21
N LYS A 164 -35.20 27.88 -8.87
CA LYS A 164 -35.27 26.63 -8.10
C LYS A 164 -36.40 25.72 -8.61
N ASP A 165 -37.59 26.31 -8.92
CA ASP A 165 -38.74 25.56 -9.42
C ASP A 165 -38.46 24.92 -10.78
N ASP A 166 -37.77 25.64 -11.70
CA ASP A 166 -37.40 25.07 -13.00
C ASP A 166 -36.47 23.87 -12.82
N ILE A 167 -35.51 23.93 -11.94
CA ILE A 167 -34.55 22.83 -11.68
C ILE A 167 -35.24 21.64 -11.00
N LYS A 168 -36.13 21.88 -10.05
CA LYS A 168 -36.96 20.84 -9.44
C LYS A 168 -37.85 20.17 -10.48
N GLN A 169 -38.45 20.95 -11.39
CA GLN A 169 -39.28 20.41 -12.43
C GLN A 169 -38.51 19.50 -13.41
N ILE A 170 -37.26 19.81 -13.73
CA ILE A 170 -36.38 18.92 -14.52
C ILE A 170 -36.24 17.55 -13.84
N ALA A 171 -36.00 17.49 -12.53
CA ALA A 171 -35.90 16.23 -11.78
C ALA A 171 -37.23 15.46 -11.79
N VAL A 172 -38.34 16.13 -11.57
CA VAL A 172 -39.70 15.56 -11.56
C VAL A 172 -40.06 14.98 -12.92
N ASP A 173 -39.87 15.75 -14.00
CA ASP A 173 -40.21 15.30 -15.37
C ASP A 173 -39.27 14.18 -15.82
N GLY A 174 -37.98 14.26 -15.51
CA GLY A 174 -37.02 13.19 -15.76
C GLY A 174 -37.39 11.89 -15.05
N THR A 175 -37.86 11.96 -13.81
CA THR A 175 -38.31 10.78 -13.05
C THR A 175 -39.56 10.15 -13.70
N ARG A 176 -40.54 10.96 -14.14
CA ARG A 176 -41.70 10.47 -14.85
C ARG A 176 -41.34 9.77 -16.16
N LEU A 177 -40.44 10.37 -16.94
CA LEU A 177 -39.97 9.79 -18.20
C LEU A 177 -39.25 8.46 -17.97
N VAL A 178 -38.40 8.36 -16.95
CA VAL A 178 -37.74 7.07 -16.61
C VAL A 178 -38.78 5.99 -16.31
N MET A 179 -39.80 6.31 -15.51
CA MET A 179 -40.90 5.36 -15.20
C MET A 179 -41.68 4.97 -16.46
N GLU A 180 -42.05 5.94 -17.30
CA GLU A 180 -42.81 5.72 -18.52
C GLU A 180 -42.03 4.82 -19.51
N TYR A 181 -40.75 5.14 -19.76
CA TYR A 181 -39.96 4.33 -20.69
C TYR A 181 -39.61 2.96 -20.10
N ALA A 182 -39.38 2.84 -18.78
CA ALA A 182 -39.19 1.55 -18.15
C ALA A 182 -40.43 0.66 -18.30
N GLU A 183 -41.63 1.18 -18.04
CA GLU A 183 -42.89 0.44 -18.21
C GLU A 183 -43.17 0.05 -19.68
N LYS A 184 -42.82 0.92 -20.61
CA LYS A 184 -43.04 0.72 -22.05
C LYS A 184 -42.07 -0.28 -22.69
N ILE A 185 -40.80 -0.31 -22.22
CA ILE A 185 -39.70 -0.96 -22.93
C ILE A 185 -39.23 -2.23 -22.20
N LEU A 186 -39.20 -2.24 -20.84
CA LEU A 186 -38.69 -3.36 -20.08
C LEU A 186 -39.77 -4.45 -19.89
N GLY A 187 -39.33 -5.71 -19.91
CA GLY A 187 -40.23 -6.84 -19.64
C GLY A 187 -40.41 -7.07 -18.13
N PRO A 188 -41.43 -7.85 -17.74
CA PRO A 188 -41.73 -8.14 -16.34
C PRO A 188 -40.67 -8.98 -15.63
N GLU A 189 -39.74 -9.56 -16.37
CA GLU A 189 -38.60 -10.33 -15.87
C GLU A 189 -37.45 -9.45 -15.31
N THR A 190 -37.44 -8.15 -15.65
CA THR A 190 -36.43 -7.22 -15.18
C THR A 190 -36.82 -6.65 -13.81
N ILE A 191 -35.97 -6.90 -12.82
CA ILE A 191 -36.06 -6.23 -11.52
C ILE A 191 -35.48 -4.83 -11.70
N PHE A 192 -36.38 -3.84 -11.77
CA PHE A 192 -36.03 -2.47 -12.10
C PHE A 192 -35.85 -1.59 -10.85
N GLY A 193 -34.67 -0.95 -10.73
CA GLY A 193 -34.35 0.03 -9.72
C GLY A 193 -34.22 1.45 -10.25
N TYR A 194 -34.34 2.44 -9.38
CA TYR A 194 -34.17 3.84 -9.74
C TYR A 194 -33.29 4.58 -8.76
N GLN A 195 -32.35 5.35 -9.32
CA GLN A 195 -31.45 6.23 -8.56
C GLN A 195 -31.57 7.67 -9.08
N TYR A 196 -31.63 8.61 -8.14
CA TYR A 196 -31.58 10.04 -8.45
C TYR A 196 -30.42 10.73 -7.74
N SER A 197 -29.70 11.59 -8.48
CA SER A 197 -28.62 12.44 -7.93
C SER A 197 -28.90 13.92 -8.15
N PRO A 198 -29.11 14.72 -7.08
CA PRO A 198 -29.01 16.18 -7.16
C PRO A 198 -27.53 16.56 -7.30
N GLU A 199 -27.02 16.59 -8.54
CA GLU A 199 -25.61 16.83 -8.82
C GLU A 199 -25.13 18.15 -8.21
N ILE A 200 -23.87 18.21 -7.76
CA ILE A 200 -23.30 19.30 -6.95
C ILE A 200 -24.08 19.48 -5.62
N PHE A 201 -24.50 18.38 -4.99
CA PHE A 201 -25.18 18.44 -3.69
C PHE A 201 -24.41 19.24 -2.64
N THR A 202 -23.07 19.14 -2.61
CA THR A 202 -22.25 19.85 -1.63
C THR A 202 -22.38 21.38 -1.70
N ASP A 203 -22.67 21.95 -2.86
CA ASP A 203 -22.87 23.39 -3.06
C ASP A 203 -24.36 23.78 -3.12
N THR A 204 -25.27 22.81 -3.05
CA THR A 204 -26.71 23.06 -3.02
C THR A 204 -27.17 23.37 -1.60
N GLU A 205 -28.09 24.31 -1.45
CA GLU A 205 -28.76 24.60 -0.17
C GLU A 205 -29.48 23.33 0.32
N LEU A 206 -29.29 22.96 1.59
CA LEU A 206 -29.84 21.70 2.14
C LEU A 206 -31.36 21.60 2.03
N ASP A 207 -32.06 22.70 2.34
CA ASP A 207 -33.52 22.80 2.20
C ASP A 207 -33.98 22.55 0.76
N PHE A 208 -33.27 23.09 -0.19
CA PHE A 208 -33.59 22.89 -1.62
C PHE A 208 -33.21 21.48 -2.11
N ALA A 209 -32.10 20.92 -1.65
CA ALA A 209 -31.74 19.54 -1.94
C ALA A 209 -32.80 18.56 -1.41
N LEU A 210 -33.27 18.78 -0.19
CA LEU A 210 -34.37 18.01 0.39
C LEU A 210 -35.66 18.16 -0.42
N GLU A 211 -36.04 19.39 -0.79
CA GLU A 211 -37.24 19.69 -1.56
C GLU A 211 -37.23 18.94 -2.92
N VAL A 212 -36.10 18.93 -3.62
CA VAL A 212 -35.96 18.21 -4.89
C VAL A 212 -36.05 16.69 -4.67
N CYS A 213 -35.34 16.14 -3.67
CA CYS A 213 -35.38 14.73 -3.34
C CYS A 213 -36.81 14.26 -2.98
N GLU A 214 -37.52 15.02 -2.16
CA GLU A 214 -38.93 14.72 -1.80
C GLU A 214 -39.83 14.78 -3.01
N ALA A 215 -39.68 15.78 -3.92
CA ALA A 215 -40.47 15.87 -5.14
C ALA A 215 -40.21 14.67 -6.08
N VAL A 216 -38.99 14.16 -6.14
CA VAL A 216 -38.66 12.93 -6.88
C VAL A 216 -39.29 11.71 -6.20
N CYS A 217 -39.23 11.61 -4.86
CA CYS A 217 -39.90 10.57 -4.08
C CYS A 217 -41.42 10.60 -4.28
N ASP A 218 -42.04 11.77 -4.42
CA ASP A 218 -43.48 11.93 -4.69
C ASP A 218 -43.89 11.42 -6.07
N VAL A 219 -42.98 11.39 -7.01
CA VAL A 219 -43.22 10.78 -8.35
C VAL A 219 -42.98 9.28 -8.30
N TRP A 220 -41.82 8.85 -7.75
CA TRP A 220 -41.46 7.43 -7.71
C TRP A 220 -42.33 6.61 -6.77
N GLN A 221 -42.81 7.20 -5.66
CA GLN A 221 -43.59 6.55 -4.60
C GLN A 221 -42.84 5.34 -3.98
N PRO A 222 -41.71 5.59 -3.28
CA PRO A 222 -40.96 4.50 -2.66
C PRO A 222 -41.79 3.85 -1.54
N GLU A 223 -41.72 2.51 -1.50
CA GLU A 223 -42.42 1.65 -0.54
C GLU A 223 -41.66 0.34 -0.31
N ALA A 224 -42.15 -0.52 0.55
CA ALA A 224 -41.54 -1.83 0.78
C ALA A 224 -41.42 -2.64 -0.52
N GLY A 225 -40.19 -3.04 -0.87
CA GLY A 225 -39.89 -3.75 -2.13
C GLY A 225 -39.73 -2.86 -3.37
N ARG A 226 -39.88 -1.54 -3.21
CA ARG A 226 -39.68 -0.54 -4.26
C ARG A 226 -38.91 0.66 -3.69
N GLU A 227 -37.69 0.43 -3.22
CA GLU A 227 -36.85 1.51 -2.71
C GLU A 227 -36.46 2.51 -3.78
N ILE A 228 -36.06 3.70 -3.37
CA ILE A 228 -35.35 4.67 -4.21
C ILE A 228 -33.93 4.86 -3.68
N ILE A 229 -32.99 5.03 -4.59
CA ILE A 229 -31.63 5.43 -4.22
C ILE A 229 -31.50 6.93 -4.41
N LEU A 230 -31.24 7.65 -3.32
CA LEU A 230 -30.89 9.07 -3.36
C LEU A 230 -29.39 9.21 -3.14
N ASN A 231 -28.66 9.49 -4.21
CA ASN A 231 -27.22 9.67 -4.15
C ASN A 231 -26.88 11.15 -3.98
N LEU A 232 -26.16 11.48 -2.93
CA LEU A 232 -25.81 12.86 -2.56
C LEU A 232 -24.32 13.12 -2.87
N PRO A 233 -23.96 13.50 -4.13
CA PRO A 233 -22.57 13.52 -4.54
C PRO A 233 -21.83 14.77 -4.04
N ALA A 234 -20.64 14.54 -3.50
CA ALA A 234 -19.62 15.58 -3.39
C ALA A 234 -18.89 15.69 -4.74
N THR A 235 -19.61 16.13 -5.78
CA THR A 235 -19.09 16.28 -7.16
C THR A 235 -17.77 17.07 -7.19
N VAL A 236 -17.60 18.02 -6.29
CA VAL A 236 -16.32 18.62 -5.90
C VAL A 236 -16.26 18.59 -4.37
N GLU A 237 -15.20 18.05 -3.82
CA GLU A 237 -14.99 18.01 -2.37
C GLU A 237 -14.69 19.42 -1.86
N ARG A 238 -15.65 20.06 -1.20
CA ARG A 238 -15.59 21.48 -0.80
C ARG A 238 -15.46 21.70 0.70
N SER A 239 -16.01 20.79 1.50
CA SER A 239 -16.06 20.90 2.97
C SER A 239 -15.17 19.90 3.68
N THR A 240 -15.04 20.05 5.00
CA THR A 240 -14.40 19.03 5.83
C THR A 240 -15.27 17.76 5.88
N PRO A 241 -14.69 16.58 6.14
CA PRO A 241 -15.45 15.34 6.33
C PRO A 241 -16.56 15.44 7.38
N SER A 242 -16.31 16.17 8.49
CA SER A 242 -17.31 16.38 9.54
C SER A 242 -18.50 17.21 9.06
N THR A 243 -18.28 18.28 8.29
CA THR A 243 -19.36 19.06 7.69
C THR A 243 -20.16 18.23 6.69
N HIS A 244 -19.47 17.36 5.93
CA HIS A 244 -20.13 16.43 5.02
C HIS A 244 -21.02 15.44 5.77
N ALA A 245 -20.54 14.86 6.86
CA ALA A 245 -21.34 13.99 7.73
C ALA A 245 -22.56 14.72 8.34
N ASP A 246 -22.39 15.96 8.80
CA ASP A 246 -23.50 16.78 9.29
C ASP A 246 -24.60 16.95 8.21
N ARG A 247 -24.23 17.12 6.94
CA ARG A 247 -25.19 17.20 5.81
C ARG A 247 -25.93 15.88 5.61
N PHE A 248 -25.25 14.74 5.76
CA PHE A 248 -25.87 13.42 5.67
C PHE A 248 -26.83 13.14 6.82
N GLU A 249 -26.43 13.43 8.04
CA GLU A 249 -27.32 13.26 9.19
C GLU A 249 -28.54 14.18 9.10
N TRP A 250 -28.33 15.43 8.63
CA TRP A 250 -29.43 16.36 8.41
C TRP A 250 -30.41 15.83 7.35
N MET A 251 -29.92 15.37 6.19
CA MET A 251 -30.77 14.79 5.15
C MET A 251 -31.49 13.53 5.65
N SER A 252 -30.78 12.62 6.30
CA SER A 252 -31.35 11.39 6.85
C SER A 252 -32.48 11.64 7.85
N ARG A 253 -32.37 12.70 8.68
CA ARG A 253 -33.40 13.07 9.65
C ARG A 253 -34.63 13.75 9.03
N ASN A 254 -34.49 14.42 7.90
CA ASN A 254 -35.55 15.25 7.31
C ASN A 254 -36.27 14.57 6.13
N LEU A 255 -35.76 13.48 5.56
CA LEU A 255 -36.45 12.69 4.55
C LEU A 255 -37.69 12.01 5.13
N THR A 256 -38.87 12.26 4.54
CA THR A 256 -40.15 11.80 5.07
C THR A 256 -40.39 10.30 4.90
N ARG A 257 -39.76 9.66 3.88
CA ARG A 257 -39.86 8.21 3.59
C ARG A 257 -38.52 7.52 3.78
N ARG A 258 -37.77 7.92 4.81
CA ARG A 258 -36.39 7.48 5.03
C ARG A 258 -36.21 5.96 5.03
N GLU A 259 -37.19 5.21 5.53
CA GLU A 259 -37.17 3.74 5.60
C GLU A 259 -37.22 3.05 4.22
N TYR A 260 -37.61 3.77 3.17
CA TYR A 260 -37.66 3.26 1.80
C TYR A 260 -36.62 3.93 0.89
N VAL A 261 -35.71 4.69 1.48
CA VAL A 261 -34.64 5.39 0.77
C VAL A 261 -33.29 4.75 1.10
N CYS A 262 -32.60 4.29 0.07
CA CYS A 262 -31.17 4.01 0.16
C CYS A 262 -30.41 5.33 -0.03
N LEU A 263 -29.87 5.86 1.06
CA LEU A 263 -29.08 7.11 1.02
C LEU A 263 -27.64 6.78 0.66
N SER A 264 -27.19 7.25 -0.51
CA SER A 264 -25.88 6.94 -1.07
C SER A 264 -24.93 8.11 -0.98
N VAL A 265 -23.66 7.84 -0.65
CA VAL A 265 -22.58 8.83 -0.61
C VAL A 265 -21.60 8.59 -1.75
N HIS A 266 -21.27 9.65 -2.51
CA HIS A 266 -20.37 9.61 -3.65
C HIS A 266 -19.38 10.79 -3.56
N PRO A 267 -18.30 10.69 -2.80
CA PRO A 267 -17.35 11.78 -2.67
C PRO A 267 -16.22 11.68 -3.69
N HIS A 268 -15.87 12.84 -4.29
CA HIS A 268 -14.59 13.05 -4.94
C HIS A 268 -13.52 13.45 -3.93
N ASN A 269 -12.25 13.44 -4.33
CA ASN A 269 -11.09 13.53 -3.45
C ASN A 269 -10.30 14.84 -3.62
N ASP A 270 -10.96 15.95 -3.96
CA ASP A 270 -10.31 17.24 -4.26
C ASP A 270 -9.52 17.81 -3.07
N ARG A 271 -9.87 17.45 -1.85
CA ARG A 271 -9.18 17.84 -0.62
C ARG A 271 -8.28 16.74 -0.05
N GLY A 272 -8.25 15.54 -0.68
CA GLY A 272 -7.55 14.38 -0.17
C GLY A 272 -8.23 13.73 1.05
N THR A 273 -9.53 13.97 1.27
CA THR A 273 -10.26 13.47 2.45
C THR A 273 -11.48 12.63 2.12
N ALA A 274 -11.64 12.17 0.87
CA ALA A 274 -12.82 11.43 0.42
C ALA A 274 -13.08 10.14 1.22
N VAL A 275 -12.03 9.39 1.59
CA VAL A 275 -12.16 8.19 2.44
C VAL A 275 -12.77 8.55 3.79
N ALA A 276 -12.23 9.55 4.47
CA ALA A 276 -12.77 10.01 5.74
C ALA A 276 -14.21 10.56 5.59
N ALA A 277 -14.50 11.28 4.50
CA ALA A 277 -15.84 11.79 4.23
C ALA A 277 -16.87 10.65 4.05
N ALA A 278 -16.49 9.57 3.36
CA ALA A 278 -17.35 8.40 3.19
C ALA A 278 -17.58 7.65 4.51
N GLU A 279 -16.53 7.37 5.29
CA GLU A 279 -16.65 6.73 6.60
C GLU A 279 -17.58 7.52 7.53
N LEU A 280 -17.38 8.83 7.63
CA LEU A 280 -18.21 9.66 8.50
C LEU A 280 -19.64 9.81 7.97
N ALA A 281 -19.87 9.78 6.65
CA ALA A 281 -21.22 9.76 6.08
C ALA A 281 -21.98 8.46 6.42
N ILE A 282 -21.33 7.30 6.42
CA ILE A 282 -21.93 6.04 6.89
C ILE A 282 -22.30 6.15 8.39
N MET A 283 -21.41 6.67 9.22
CA MET A 283 -21.73 6.93 10.62
C MET A 283 -22.91 7.90 10.78
N ALA A 284 -23.09 8.81 9.83
CA ALA A 284 -24.16 9.82 9.78
C ALA A 284 -25.47 9.33 9.12
N GLY A 285 -25.54 8.05 8.73
CA GLY A 285 -26.76 7.43 8.23
C GLY A 285 -26.81 7.22 6.72
N ALA A 286 -25.71 7.29 6.00
CA ALA A 286 -25.66 6.78 4.64
C ALA A 286 -25.69 5.24 4.64
N ASP A 287 -26.37 4.65 3.67
CA ASP A 287 -26.56 3.20 3.52
C ASP A 287 -25.62 2.58 2.49
N ARG A 288 -25.16 3.39 1.51
CA ARG A 288 -24.39 2.94 0.37
C ARG A 288 -23.24 3.89 0.05
N ILE A 289 -22.15 3.33 -0.49
CA ILE A 289 -20.98 4.09 -0.98
C ILE A 289 -20.82 3.85 -2.48
N GLU A 290 -20.60 4.91 -3.24
CA GLU A 290 -20.20 4.89 -4.64
C GLU A 290 -18.76 5.37 -4.78
N GLY A 291 -17.95 4.65 -5.53
CA GLY A 291 -16.55 5.01 -5.75
C GLY A 291 -15.86 4.11 -6.76
N CYS A 292 -14.54 4.24 -6.85
CA CYS A 292 -13.71 3.46 -7.76
C CYS A 292 -12.58 2.75 -7.02
N LEU A 293 -12.14 1.62 -7.56
CA LEU A 293 -10.93 0.96 -7.10
C LEU A 293 -9.75 1.94 -7.23
N PHE A 294 -8.97 2.06 -6.16
CA PHE A 294 -7.81 2.95 -6.07
C PHE A 294 -8.12 4.44 -6.34
N GLY A 295 -9.37 4.83 -6.24
CA GLY A 295 -9.79 6.22 -6.32
C GLY A 295 -9.70 6.85 -7.70
N GLN A 296 -9.86 6.07 -8.78
CA GLN A 296 -9.86 6.61 -10.15
C GLN A 296 -11.04 7.59 -10.36
N GLY A 297 -10.89 8.54 -11.29
CA GLY A 297 -11.96 9.48 -11.65
C GLY A 297 -11.49 10.89 -11.93
N GLU A 298 -12.44 11.78 -12.13
CA GLU A 298 -12.20 13.20 -12.48
C GLU A 298 -11.31 13.93 -11.48
N ARG A 299 -10.43 14.78 -11.98
CA ARG A 299 -9.51 15.64 -11.22
C ARG A 299 -8.58 14.84 -10.30
N THR A 300 -8.93 14.67 -9.03
CA THR A 300 -8.19 13.92 -8.01
C THR A 300 -8.80 12.53 -7.75
N GLY A 301 -9.84 12.18 -8.50
CA GLY A 301 -10.50 10.90 -8.43
C GLY A 301 -11.71 10.83 -7.48
N ASN A 302 -12.35 9.68 -7.49
CA ASN A 302 -13.42 9.29 -6.58
C ASN A 302 -12.86 8.82 -5.23
N VAL A 303 -13.75 8.53 -4.29
CA VAL A 303 -13.35 7.79 -3.09
C VAL A 303 -12.77 6.42 -3.46
N ASP A 304 -11.70 6.06 -2.78
CA ASP A 304 -11.00 4.80 -2.99
C ASP A 304 -11.69 3.65 -2.25
N LEU A 305 -12.34 2.76 -3.00
CA LEU A 305 -13.06 1.60 -2.46
C LEU A 305 -12.12 0.56 -1.84
N VAL A 306 -10.87 0.44 -2.33
CA VAL A 306 -9.88 -0.49 -1.75
C VAL A 306 -9.50 -0.03 -0.35
N THR A 307 -9.15 1.25 -0.21
CA THR A 307 -8.81 1.80 1.12
C THR A 307 -10.00 1.72 2.08
N LEU A 308 -11.21 2.04 1.64
CA LEU A 308 -12.42 1.95 2.48
C LEU A 308 -12.70 0.51 2.95
N GLY A 309 -12.69 -0.46 2.03
CA GLY A 309 -12.93 -1.86 2.37
C GLY A 309 -11.87 -2.39 3.33
N MET A 310 -10.61 -2.06 3.10
CA MET A 310 -9.51 -2.47 3.97
C MET A 310 -9.50 -1.75 5.33
N ASN A 311 -10.00 -0.52 5.41
CA ASN A 311 -10.21 0.16 6.68
C ASN A 311 -11.25 -0.57 7.55
N LEU A 312 -12.36 -1.05 6.96
CA LEU A 312 -13.34 -1.87 7.65
C LEU A 312 -12.71 -3.19 8.12
N PHE A 313 -12.01 -3.89 7.23
CA PHE A 313 -11.32 -5.14 7.53
C PHE A 313 -10.35 -4.99 8.72
N SER A 314 -9.52 -3.94 8.73
CA SER A 314 -8.56 -3.67 9.81
C SER A 314 -9.22 -3.31 11.16
N GLN A 315 -10.53 -3.04 11.17
CA GLN A 315 -11.35 -2.81 12.36
C GLN A 315 -12.17 -4.04 12.78
N GLY A 316 -11.98 -5.18 12.11
CA GLY A 316 -12.73 -6.40 12.38
C GLY A 316 -14.16 -6.40 11.81
N VAL A 317 -14.42 -5.55 10.82
CA VAL A 317 -15.70 -5.51 10.08
C VAL A 317 -15.49 -6.13 8.70
N ASP A 318 -16.22 -7.21 8.41
CA ASP A 318 -16.19 -7.84 7.10
C ASP A 318 -16.68 -6.86 6.02
N PRO A 319 -15.83 -6.44 5.07
CA PRO A 319 -16.23 -5.53 4.00
C PRO A 319 -17.19 -6.17 2.99
N GLN A 320 -17.35 -7.49 2.99
CA GLN A 320 -18.13 -8.29 2.02
C GLN A 320 -17.62 -8.14 0.57
N ILE A 321 -16.41 -7.63 0.42
CA ILE A 321 -15.65 -7.56 -0.84
C ILE A 321 -14.32 -8.27 -0.60
N ASP A 322 -13.92 -9.13 -1.53
CA ASP A 322 -12.70 -9.93 -1.43
C ASP A 322 -11.47 -9.16 -1.90
N PHE A 323 -10.57 -8.82 -0.95
CA PHE A 323 -9.27 -8.20 -1.20
C PHE A 323 -8.10 -9.20 -0.99
N SER A 324 -8.37 -10.49 -0.85
CA SER A 324 -7.34 -11.51 -0.53
C SER A 324 -6.24 -11.63 -1.58
N GLN A 325 -6.44 -11.09 -2.79
CA GLN A 325 -5.46 -11.06 -3.87
C GLN A 325 -5.21 -9.62 -4.34
N ILE A 326 -4.80 -8.75 -3.41
CA ILE A 326 -4.72 -7.30 -3.65
C ILE A 326 -3.78 -6.92 -4.82
N ASP A 327 -2.73 -7.70 -5.07
CA ASP A 327 -1.80 -7.48 -6.18
C ASP A 327 -2.42 -7.82 -7.54
N GLU A 328 -3.31 -8.83 -7.62
CA GLU A 328 -4.07 -9.12 -8.84
C GLU A 328 -5.05 -7.99 -9.12
N ILE A 329 -5.79 -7.56 -8.09
CA ILE A 329 -6.73 -6.43 -8.18
C ILE A 329 -6.01 -5.18 -8.68
N ARG A 330 -4.85 -4.85 -8.11
CA ARG A 330 -4.04 -3.71 -8.50
C ARG A 330 -3.60 -3.80 -9.97
N ARG A 331 -2.99 -4.91 -10.38
CA ARG A 331 -2.48 -5.10 -11.74
C ARG A 331 -3.59 -5.04 -12.79
N THR A 332 -4.74 -5.64 -12.51
CA THR A 332 -5.90 -5.57 -13.39
C THR A 332 -6.41 -4.14 -13.50
N SER A 333 -6.50 -3.41 -12.38
CA SER A 333 -6.90 -2.00 -12.39
C SER A 333 -5.89 -1.13 -13.17
N GLU A 334 -4.57 -1.31 -12.96
CA GLU A 334 -3.53 -0.61 -13.71
C GLU A 334 -3.61 -0.90 -15.22
N TYR A 335 -3.84 -2.16 -15.58
CA TYR A 335 -4.04 -2.56 -16.98
C TYR A 335 -5.28 -1.93 -17.60
N CYS A 336 -6.41 -1.95 -16.90
CA CYS A 336 -7.66 -1.40 -17.41
C CYS A 336 -7.61 0.13 -17.54
N ASN A 337 -7.07 0.80 -16.53
CA ASN A 337 -7.01 2.26 -16.46
C ASN A 337 -5.79 2.85 -17.21
N GLN A 338 -4.77 2.05 -17.53
CA GLN A 338 -3.49 2.51 -18.08
C GLN A 338 -2.82 3.58 -17.20
N MET A 339 -2.97 3.45 -15.89
CA MET A 339 -2.41 4.33 -14.87
C MET A 339 -1.83 3.50 -13.73
N GLU A 340 -0.61 3.84 -13.32
CA GLU A 340 0.07 3.20 -12.19
C GLU A 340 -0.53 3.64 -10.85
N ILE A 341 -0.64 2.70 -9.91
CA ILE A 341 -1.03 2.99 -8.55
C ILE A 341 0.19 3.37 -7.72
N HIS A 342 0.04 4.41 -6.91
CA HIS A 342 1.15 4.97 -6.15
C HIS A 342 1.80 3.91 -5.23
N PRO A 343 3.15 3.77 -5.19
CA PRO A 343 3.82 2.74 -4.40
C PRO A 343 3.61 2.86 -2.88
N ARG A 344 3.06 3.96 -2.39
CA ARG A 344 2.62 4.15 -0.99
C ARG A 344 1.10 4.21 -0.86
N HIS A 345 0.37 3.65 -1.83
CA HIS A 345 -1.09 3.53 -1.71
C HIS A 345 -1.43 2.66 -0.49
N PRO A 346 -2.40 3.07 0.36
CA PRO A 346 -2.79 2.27 1.52
C PRO A 346 -3.09 0.82 1.15
N TYR A 347 -2.55 -0.12 1.91
CA TYR A 347 -2.70 -1.58 1.77
C TYR A 347 -2.18 -2.21 0.46
N ALA A 348 -2.18 -1.51 -0.67
CA ALA A 348 -1.88 -2.08 -1.98
C ALA A 348 -0.52 -1.67 -2.57
N GLY A 349 0.07 -0.58 -2.10
CA GLY A 349 1.33 -0.06 -2.63
C GLY A 349 2.52 -0.99 -2.35
N ASP A 350 3.52 -0.97 -3.23
CA ASP A 350 4.71 -1.84 -3.11
C ASP A 350 5.50 -1.62 -1.81
N LEU A 351 5.40 -0.44 -1.21
CA LEU A 351 6.19 -0.04 -0.04
C LEU A 351 5.45 -0.14 1.29
N VAL A 352 4.18 -0.57 1.30
CA VAL A 352 3.35 -0.47 2.52
C VAL A 352 3.60 -1.57 3.54
N TYR A 353 4.15 -2.72 3.11
CA TYR A 353 4.54 -3.83 3.99
C TYR A 353 6.05 -3.94 4.13
N THR A 354 6.77 -2.85 3.97
CA THR A 354 8.23 -2.78 4.09
C THR A 354 8.64 -1.88 5.23
N ALA A 355 9.70 -2.23 5.94
CA ALA A 355 10.31 -1.37 6.95
C ALA A 355 11.75 -1.03 6.56
N PHE A 356 12.09 0.25 6.58
CA PHE A 356 13.42 0.75 6.21
C PHE A 356 14.32 0.97 7.43
N SER A 357 13.75 1.22 8.60
CA SER A 357 14.50 1.41 9.85
C SER A 357 14.83 0.06 10.49
N GLY A 358 16.09 -0.15 10.87
CA GLY A 358 16.51 -1.38 11.55
C GLY A 358 15.79 -1.63 12.88
N SER A 359 15.39 -0.56 13.59
CA SER A 359 14.59 -0.69 14.81
C SER A 359 13.15 -1.17 14.53
N HIS A 360 12.55 -0.74 13.39
CA HIS A 360 11.24 -1.22 12.97
C HIS A 360 11.30 -2.68 12.55
N GLN A 361 12.32 -3.07 11.79
CA GLN A 361 12.52 -4.47 11.36
C GLN A 361 12.69 -5.41 12.56
N ASP A 362 13.49 -5.02 13.56
CA ASP A 362 13.67 -5.79 14.81
C ASP A 362 12.34 -5.92 15.59
N ALA A 363 11.57 -4.82 15.66
CA ALA A 363 10.26 -4.83 16.31
C ALA A 363 9.24 -5.72 15.59
N ILE A 364 9.19 -5.68 14.26
CA ILE A 364 8.31 -6.54 13.45
C ILE A 364 8.67 -8.01 13.64
N LYS A 365 9.97 -8.36 13.56
CA LYS A 365 10.42 -9.73 13.81
C LYS A 365 10.00 -10.22 15.20
N LYS A 366 10.25 -9.45 16.25
CA LYS A 366 9.83 -9.77 17.61
C LYS A 366 8.31 -9.87 17.73
N GLY A 367 7.58 -9.07 16.94
CA GLY A 367 6.12 -9.14 16.87
C GLY A 367 5.64 -10.48 16.31
N PHE A 368 6.21 -10.96 15.22
CA PHE A 368 5.89 -12.30 14.69
C PHE A 368 6.24 -13.41 15.69
N ASP A 369 7.46 -13.37 16.27
CA ASP A 369 7.88 -14.35 17.29
C ASP A 369 6.91 -14.36 18.50
N ALA A 370 6.42 -13.19 18.92
CA ALA A 370 5.46 -13.05 20.02
C ALA A 370 4.09 -13.61 19.64
N MET A 371 3.58 -13.35 18.43
CA MET A 371 2.31 -13.89 17.94
C MET A 371 2.32 -15.41 17.93
N GLU A 372 3.41 -16.04 17.47
CA GLU A 372 3.57 -17.49 17.50
C GLU A 372 3.53 -18.05 18.94
N ALA A 373 4.24 -17.40 19.86
CA ALA A 373 4.28 -17.79 21.27
C ALA A 373 2.91 -17.64 21.95
N ASP A 374 2.20 -16.53 21.69
CA ASP A 374 0.89 -16.25 22.26
C ASP A 374 -0.18 -17.23 21.72
N ALA A 375 -0.16 -17.54 20.44
CA ALA A 375 -1.02 -18.55 19.83
C ALA A 375 -0.78 -19.93 20.44
N ALA A 376 0.48 -20.36 20.56
CA ALA A 376 0.85 -21.63 21.16
C ALA A 376 0.42 -21.71 22.65
N ALA A 377 0.58 -20.61 23.42
CA ALA A 377 0.16 -20.54 24.81
C ALA A 377 -1.37 -20.70 24.98
N GLN A 378 -2.16 -20.29 23.97
CA GLN A 378 -3.61 -20.43 23.91
C GLN A 378 -4.07 -21.75 23.28
N GLY A 379 -3.17 -22.58 22.74
CA GLY A 379 -3.50 -23.78 21.97
C GLY A 379 -4.21 -23.46 20.65
N ARG A 380 -3.92 -22.31 20.05
CA ARG A 380 -4.52 -21.77 18.82
C ARG A 380 -3.45 -21.55 17.76
N THR A 381 -3.87 -21.28 16.54
CA THR A 381 -2.98 -20.82 15.46
C THR A 381 -2.87 -19.29 15.48
N VAL A 382 -1.89 -18.73 14.79
CA VAL A 382 -1.72 -17.26 14.65
C VAL A 382 -2.95 -16.62 14.01
N ASP A 383 -3.58 -17.30 13.05
CA ASP A 383 -4.78 -16.83 12.34
C ASP A 383 -6.04 -16.79 13.22
N GLU A 384 -6.00 -17.37 14.42
CA GLU A 384 -7.14 -17.43 15.35
C GLU A 384 -7.02 -16.45 16.51
N ILE A 385 -5.96 -15.67 16.58
CA ILE A 385 -5.75 -14.66 17.65
C ILE A 385 -5.71 -13.25 17.06
N GLU A 386 -5.94 -12.26 17.91
CA GLU A 386 -5.94 -10.86 17.50
C GLU A 386 -4.55 -10.43 17.00
N TRP A 387 -4.50 -9.73 15.86
CA TRP A 387 -3.28 -9.25 15.25
C TRP A 387 -2.61 -8.16 16.08
N ALA A 388 -1.32 -8.33 16.41
CA ALA A 388 -0.58 -7.42 17.28
C ALA A 388 0.88 -7.18 16.85
N VAL A 389 1.21 -7.37 15.57
CA VAL A 389 2.57 -7.11 15.07
C VAL A 389 2.82 -5.60 14.94
N PRO A 390 3.87 -5.06 15.58
CA PRO A 390 4.20 -3.63 15.47
C PRO A 390 4.40 -3.18 14.02
N TYR A 391 3.96 -1.96 13.69
CA TYR A 391 4.11 -1.31 12.37
C TYR A 391 3.37 -1.97 11.19
N LEU A 392 2.70 -3.09 11.39
CA LEU A 392 1.86 -3.72 10.39
C LEU A 392 0.40 -3.64 10.82
N PRO A 393 -0.43 -2.83 10.16
CA PRO A 393 -1.84 -2.65 10.54
C PRO A 393 -2.69 -3.90 10.31
N ILE A 394 -2.26 -4.79 9.43
CA ILE A 394 -2.86 -6.10 9.13
C ILE A 394 -1.76 -7.13 8.88
N ASP A 395 -2.11 -8.41 8.88
CA ASP A 395 -1.23 -9.45 8.34
C ASP A 395 -1.18 -9.33 6.80
N PRO A 396 -0.01 -9.13 6.20
CA PRO A 396 0.12 -9.10 4.74
C PRO A 396 -0.41 -10.35 4.03
N LYS A 397 -0.41 -11.51 4.70
CA LYS A 397 -0.93 -12.77 4.14
C LYS A 397 -2.41 -12.71 3.85
N ASP A 398 -3.19 -11.94 4.62
CA ASP A 398 -4.64 -11.80 4.43
C ASP A 398 -5.00 -11.16 3.08
N VAL A 399 -4.07 -10.44 2.49
CA VAL A 399 -4.21 -9.81 1.17
C VAL A 399 -3.33 -10.46 0.09
N GLY A 400 -2.86 -11.69 0.33
CA GLY A 400 -2.03 -12.46 -0.61
C GLY A 400 -0.60 -11.97 -0.75
N ARG A 401 -0.11 -11.18 0.22
CA ARG A 401 1.26 -10.64 0.24
C ARG A 401 2.08 -11.26 1.36
N SER A 402 3.37 -11.05 1.31
CA SER A 402 4.28 -11.38 2.40
C SER A 402 4.85 -10.09 3.01
N TYR A 403 5.23 -10.16 4.29
CA TYR A 403 6.16 -9.18 4.82
C TYR A 403 7.49 -9.41 4.10
N GLU A 404 7.71 -8.70 3.05
CA GLU A 404 9.02 -8.59 2.46
C GLU A 404 9.77 -7.52 3.25
N ALA A 405 10.72 -7.98 4.07
CA ALA A 405 11.81 -7.10 4.45
C ALA A 405 12.58 -6.78 3.15
N VAL A 406 12.03 -5.91 2.31
CA VAL A 406 12.82 -5.25 1.27
C VAL A 406 13.75 -4.35 2.05
N ILE A 407 14.89 -4.94 2.41
CA ILE A 407 15.98 -4.21 3.04
C ILE A 407 16.58 -3.37 1.93
N ARG A 408 15.96 -2.23 1.70
CA ARG A 408 16.59 -1.13 1.00
C ARG A 408 17.45 -0.44 2.04
N VAL A 409 18.75 -0.73 2.02
CA VAL A 409 19.72 -0.07 2.89
C VAL A 409 19.98 1.31 2.29
N ASN A 410 19.43 2.34 2.89
CA ASN A 410 19.82 3.72 2.61
C ASN A 410 20.75 4.24 3.72
N SER A 411 21.27 5.44 3.57
CA SER A 411 22.18 6.07 4.55
C SER A 411 21.62 6.14 5.99
N GLN A 412 20.32 5.93 6.17
CA GLN A 412 19.62 5.91 7.47
C GLN A 412 19.28 4.50 7.97
N SER A 413 19.46 3.47 7.14
CA SER A 413 19.23 2.07 7.52
C SER A 413 20.39 1.60 8.37
N GLY A 414 20.17 1.42 9.66
CA GLY A 414 21.20 1.01 10.60
C GLY A 414 21.75 -0.40 10.33
N LYS A 415 22.73 -0.80 11.14
CA LYS A 415 23.51 -2.05 11.10
C LYS A 415 22.69 -3.34 10.95
N GLY A 416 21.42 -3.34 11.40
CA GLY A 416 20.54 -4.52 11.39
C GLY A 416 20.12 -4.96 10.00
N GLY A 417 19.89 -4.02 9.06
CA GLY A 417 19.45 -4.34 7.72
C GLY A 417 20.48 -5.07 6.87
N ILE A 418 21.74 -4.64 6.96
CA ILE A 418 22.86 -5.25 6.23
C ILE A 418 23.12 -6.67 6.72
N ALA A 419 23.14 -6.86 8.04
CA ALA A 419 23.35 -8.16 8.66
C ALA A 419 22.24 -9.16 8.32
N TYR A 420 21.00 -8.69 8.21
CA TYR A 420 19.86 -9.52 7.82
C TYR A 420 20.00 -10.06 6.39
N VAL A 421 20.35 -9.22 5.38
CA VAL A 421 20.61 -9.68 4.01
C VAL A 421 21.66 -10.78 3.98
N LEU A 422 22.79 -10.56 4.62
CA LEU A 422 23.87 -11.55 4.61
C LEU A 422 23.47 -12.85 5.32
N LYS A 423 22.70 -12.76 6.42
CA LYS A 423 22.23 -13.93 7.15
C LYS A 423 21.17 -14.72 6.38
N ASN A 424 20.16 -14.07 5.83
CA ASN A 424 19.03 -14.78 5.19
C ASN A 424 19.35 -15.23 3.78
N ASP A 425 19.96 -14.37 2.96
CA ASP A 425 20.19 -14.65 1.54
C ASP A 425 21.45 -15.46 1.32
N HIS A 426 22.50 -15.22 2.16
CA HIS A 426 23.83 -15.82 2.00
C HIS A 426 24.26 -16.72 3.15
N LYS A 427 23.41 -16.94 4.18
CA LYS A 427 23.66 -17.78 5.35
C LYS A 427 24.91 -17.38 6.14
N LEU A 428 25.24 -16.08 6.14
CA LEU A 428 26.40 -15.51 6.85
C LEU A 428 25.94 -14.75 8.09
N ASP A 429 26.14 -15.34 9.26
CA ASP A 429 25.82 -14.73 10.57
C ASP A 429 27.05 -13.97 11.10
N LEU A 430 27.20 -12.72 10.67
CA LEU A 430 28.39 -11.92 11.01
C LEU A 430 28.50 -11.65 12.49
N PRO A 431 29.72 -11.74 13.09
CA PRO A 431 30.00 -11.24 14.42
C PRO A 431 29.62 -9.76 14.57
N ARG A 432 29.12 -9.35 15.74
CA ARG A 432 28.60 -7.98 15.94
C ARG A 432 29.60 -6.87 15.60
N ARG A 433 30.88 -7.06 15.90
CA ARG A 433 31.92 -6.07 15.55
C ARG A 433 32.12 -5.99 14.03
N MET A 434 32.08 -7.12 13.33
CA MET A 434 32.15 -7.17 11.88
C MET A 434 30.95 -6.52 11.22
N GLN A 435 29.75 -6.70 11.80
CA GLN A 435 28.55 -5.96 11.33
C GLN A 435 28.74 -4.44 11.40
N ILE A 436 29.42 -3.96 12.46
CA ILE A 436 29.74 -2.54 12.63
C ILE A 436 30.74 -2.08 11.57
N GLU A 437 31.80 -2.86 11.33
CA GLU A 437 32.81 -2.56 10.32
C GLU A 437 32.17 -2.50 8.92
N PHE A 438 31.45 -3.55 8.54
CA PHE A 438 30.82 -3.62 7.21
C PHE A 438 29.76 -2.55 6.99
N SER A 439 29.00 -2.20 8.02
CA SER A 439 28.05 -1.09 7.93
C SER A 439 28.71 0.24 7.58
N LYS A 440 29.92 0.49 8.10
CA LYS A 440 30.67 1.71 7.75
C LYS A 440 31.14 1.71 6.30
N ILE A 441 31.49 0.54 5.76
CA ILE A 441 31.90 0.39 4.35
C ILE A 441 30.72 0.69 3.43
N ILE A 442 29.55 0.12 3.71
CA ILE A 442 28.32 0.39 2.98
C ILE A 442 27.94 1.88 3.10
N GLN A 443 28.05 2.45 4.31
CA GLN A 443 27.76 3.87 4.55
C GLN A 443 28.63 4.77 3.68
N ALA A 444 29.95 4.54 3.68
CA ALA A 444 30.90 5.34 2.88
C ALA A 444 30.58 5.28 1.38
N LYS A 445 30.17 4.10 0.88
CA LYS A 445 29.74 3.93 -0.50
C LYS A 445 28.44 4.69 -0.81
N THR A 446 27.47 4.60 0.08
CA THR A 446 26.17 5.29 -0.07
C THR A 446 26.32 6.82 -0.02
N ASP A 447 27.19 7.31 0.85
CA ASP A 447 27.48 8.74 0.99
C ASP A 447 28.17 9.31 -0.26
N THR A 448 28.92 8.47 -0.99
CA THR A 448 29.65 8.88 -2.21
C THR A 448 28.79 8.79 -3.47
N GLU A 449 28.01 7.71 -3.62
CA GLU A 449 27.26 7.42 -4.85
C GLU A 449 25.81 7.93 -4.79
N GLY A 450 25.30 8.20 -3.59
CA GLY A 450 23.91 8.54 -3.34
C GLY A 450 22.95 7.37 -3.60
N GLY A 451 21.71 7.48 -3.12
CA GLY A 451 20.67 6.50 -3.46
C GLY A 451 20.61 5.29 -2.54
N GLU A 452 19.99 4.25 -3.04
CA GLU A 452 19.59 3.04 -2.33
C GLU A 452 20.50 1.87 -2.68
N VAL A 453 20.97 1.11 -1.66
CA VAL A 453 21.80 -0.08 -1.90
C VAL A 453 20.93 -1.33 -1.92
N THR A 454 20.83 -1.98 -3.06
CA THR A 454 20.06 -3.22 -3.21
C THR A 454 20.75 -4.41 -2.50
N PRO A 455 20.04 -5.49 -2.14
CA PRO A 455 20.63 -6.71 -1.61
C PRO A 455 21.77 -7.26 -2.49
N LYS A 456 21.61 -7.20 -3.80
CA LYS A 456 22.64 -7.60 -4.77
C LYS A 456 23.88 -6.70 -4.69
N ALA A 457 23.70 -5.40 -4.50
CA ALA A 457 24.83 -4.47 -4.33
C ALA A 457 25.53 -4.68 -2.98
N ILE A 458 24.78 -4.95 -1.89
CA ILE A 458 25.36 -5.32 -0.58
C ILE A 458 26.26 -6.54 -0.72
N TRP A 459 25.75 -7.58 -1.39
CA TRP A 459 26.52 -8.80 -1.64
C TRP A 459 27.78 -8.54 -2.47
N SER A 460 27.66 -7.77 -3.55
CA SER A 460 28.83 -7.40 -4.36
C SER A 460 29.90 -6.66 -3.54
N VAL A 461 29.49 -5.68 -2.72
CA VAL A 461 30.43 -4.96 -1.84
C VAL A 461 31.05 -5.89 -0.80
N PHE A 462 30.26 -6.82 -0.25
CA PHE A 462 30.78 -7.81 0.70
C PHE A 462 31.82 -8.73 0.07
N GLN A 463 31.53 -9.25 -1.14
CA GLN A 463 32.48 -10.06 -1.89
C GLN A 463 33.77 -9.28 -2.21
N ASP A 464 33.65 -8.07 -2.72
CA ASP A 464 34.79 -7.22 -3.07
C ASP A 464 35.64 -6.85 -1.86
N GLU A 465 35.05 -6.74 -0.68
CA GLU A 465 35.75 -6.34 0.53
C GLU A 465 36.41 -7.51 1.25
N TYR A 466 35.72 -8.65 1.36
CA TYR A 466 36.13 -9.74 2.26
C TYR A 466 36.50 -11.05 1.54
N LEU A 467 35.98 -11.29 0.33
CA LEU A 467 36.18 -12.56 -0.36
C LEU A 467 37.04 -12.38 -1.61
N PRO A 468 38.19 -13.08 -1.74
CA PRO A 468 38.96 -13.04 -2.98
C PRO A 468 38.15 -13.69 -4.11
N ASN A 469 38.01 -12.97 -5.22
CA ASN A 469 37.40 -13.49 -6.43
C ASN A 469 38.48 -14.24 -7.25
N PRO A 470 38.23 -15.47 -7.74
CA PRO A 470 39.16 -16.20 -8.59
C PRO A 470 39.57 -15.44 -9.86
N ASP A 471 38.64 -14.64 -10.41
CA ASP A 471 38.87 -13.86 -11.65
C ASP A 471 39.52 -12.48 -11.38
N ASN A 472 39.49 -12.02 -10.13
CA ASN A 472 40.07 -10.76 -9.67
C ASN A 472 40.72 -10.95 -8.30
N ALA A 473 41.78 -11.80 -8.30
CA ALA A 473 42.53 -12.10 -7.09
C ALA A 473 43.19 -10.82 -6.55
N TRP A 474 42.59 -10.25 -5.52
CA TRP A 474 43.15 -9.09 -4.85
C TRP A 474 43.99 -9.50 -3.64
N GLY A 475 45.01 -8.75 -3.40
CA GLY A 475 45.79 -8.86 -2.22
C GLY A 475 47.13 -9.58 -2.42
N ARG A 476 47.87 -9.54 -1.36
CA ARG A 476 49.27 -9.91 -1.28
C ARG A 476 49.47 -11.42 -1.23
N ILE A 477 48.51 -12.15 -0.61
CA ILE A 477 48.64 -13.58 -0.34
C ILE A 477 47.48 -14.36 -0.96
N GLN A 478 47.77 -15.46 -1.67
CA GLN A 478 46.82 -16.40 -2.22
C GLN A 478 47.17 -17.84 -1.78
N LEU A 479 46.31 -18.48 -1.02
CA LEU A 479 46.48 -19.87 -0.61
C LEU A 479 46.29 -20.84 -1.75
N ARG A 480 47.15 -21.83 -1.88
CA ARG A 480 47.05 -22.95 -2.85
C ARG A 480 46.71 -24.24 -2.13
N SER A 481 47.62 -24.73 -1.29
CA SER A 481 47.43 -25.95 -0.53
C SER A 481 47.96 -25.78 0.89
N GLY A 482 47.59 -26.65 1.82
CA GLY A 482 48.08 -26.64 3.19
C GLY A 482 48.01 -28.01 3.81
N GLN A 483 49.05 -28.37 4.59
CA GLN A 483 49.12 -29.60 5.35
C GLN A 483 49.51 -29.30 6.79
N THR A 484 48.79 -29.88 7.73
CA THR A 484 49.09 -29.77 9.16
C THR A 484 49.56 -31.14 9.67
N THR A 485 50.63 -31.16 10.45
CA THR A 485 51.10 -32.34 11.17
C THR A 485 51.19 -31.98 12.66
N THR A 486 50.66 -32.82 13.52
CA THR A 486 50.69 -32.63 14.98
C THR A 486 51.72 -33.58 15.58
N ASP A 487 52.61 -33.03 16.41
CA ASP A 487 53.60 -33.82 17.12
C ASP A 487 53.03 -34.49 18.37
N LYS A 488 53.87 -35.29 19.08
CA LYS A 488 53.47 -35.98 20.30
C LYS A 488 53.16 -35.08 21.49
N ASP A 489 53.61 -33.84 21.43
CA ASP A 489 53.42 -32.81 22.47
C ASP A 489 52.20 -31.93 22.15
N GLY A 490 51.49 -32.22 21.06
CA GLY A 490 50.28 -31.51 20.65
C GLY A 490 50.55 -30.19 19.92
N ILE A 491 51.77 -29.99 19.42
CA ILE A 491 52.17 -28.84 18.64
C ILE A 491 51.88 -29.11 17.16
N ASP A 492 51.12 -28.24 16.54
CA ASP A 492 50.86 -28.30 15.10
C ASP A 492 51.94 -27.56 14.30
N THR A 493 52.48 -28.25 13.31
CA THR A 493 53.30 -27.66 12.27
C THR A 493 52.47 -27.57 10.98
N LEU A 494 52.24 -26.36 10.52
CA LEU A 494 51.50 -26.06 9.29
C LEU A 494 52.50 -25.69 8.18
N THR A 495 52.37 -26.36 7.05
CA THR A 495 53.06 -26.02 5.80
C THR A 495 52.03 -25.65 4.75
N VAL A 496 52.15 -24.45 4.17
CA VAL A 496 51.21 -23.88 3.20
C VAL A 496 51.96 -23.48 1.94
N GLU A 497 51.49 -23.96 0.80
CA GLU A 497 51.86 -23.40 -0.49
C GLU A 497 50.99 -22.19 -0.81
N ALA A 498 51.59 -21.07 -1.08
CA ALA A 498 50.91 -19.80 -1.36
C ALA A 498 51.61 -19.01 -2.45
N VAL A 499 50.90 -18.09 -3.08
CA VAL A 499 51.51 -17.02 -3.85
C VAL A 499 51.57 -15.79 -2.95
N VAL A 500 52.78 -15.26 -2.72
CA VAL A 500 53.01 -14.06 -1.90
C VAL A 500 53.66 -13.01 -2.77
N ASP A 501 53.05 -11.85 -2.92
CA ASP A 501 53.51 -10.75 -3.80
C ASP A 501 53.82 -11.20 -5.23
N GLY A 502 53.04 -12.15 -5.75
CA GLY A 502 53.18 -12.71 -7.10
C GLY A 502 54.18 -13.85 -7.21
N ALA A 503 54.90 -14.25 -6.17
CA ALA A 503 55.85 -15.34 -6.17
C ALA A 503 55.32 -16.59 -5.45
N GLU A 504 55.49 -17.76 -6.02
CA GLU A 504 55.18 -19.02 -5.35
C GLU A 504 56.12 -19.20 -4.12
N THR A 505 55.55 -19.46 -2.98
CA THR A 505 56.24 -19.47 -1.67
C THR A 505 55.67 -20.58 -0.79
N VAL A 506 56.52 -21.27 -0.07
CA VAL A 506 56.13 -22.23 0.96
C VAL A 506 56.30 -21.57 2.32
N LEU A 507 55.19 -21.46 3.04
CA LEU A 507 55.15 -20.89 4.39
C LEU A 507 55.09 -22.04 5.40
N THR A 508 55.93 -22.00 6.41
CA THR A 508 55.93 -23.02 7.49
C THR A 508 55.95 -22.31 8.84
N GLY A 509 55.12 -22.78 9.76
CA GLY A 509 55.08 -22.27 11.13
C GLY A 509 54.53 -23.33 12.08
N SER A 510 54.77 -23.16 13.36
CA SER A 510 54.32 -24.07 14.42
C SER A 510 53.54 -23.34 15.49
N GLY A 511 52.57 -24.02 16.11
CA GLY A 511 51.73 -23.41 17.14
C GLY A 511 50.83 -24.41 17.86
N ASN A 512 50.02 -23.92 18.79
CA ASN A 512 49.05 -24.74 19.53
C ASN A 512 47.77 -25.06 18.74
N GLY A 513 47.78 -24.84 17.45
CA GLY A 513 46.72 -25.11 16.49
C GLY A 513 47.03 -24.52 15.13
N PRO A 514 46.30 -24.90 14.06
CA PRO A 514 46.58 -24.49 12.67
C PRO A 514 46.56 -22.97 12.47
N ILE A 515 45.66 -22.26 13.15
CA ILE A 515 45.57 -20.79 13.07
C ILE A 515 46.82 -20.12 13.68
N SER A 516 47.23 -20.58 14.88
CA SER A 516 48.43 -20.09 15.53
C SER A 516 49.69 -20.37 14.72
N ALA A 517 49.82 -21.58 14.17
CA ALA A 517 50.91 -21.96 13.28
C ALA A 517 50.95 -21.09 12.01
N PHE A 518 49.81 -20.70 11.50
CA PHE A 518 49.75 -19.85 10.33
C PHE A 518 50.17 -18.41 10.60
N PHE A 519 49.82 -17.85 11.75
CA PHE A 519 50.33 -16.52 12.16
C PHE A 519 51.85 -16.53 12.29
N GLU A 520 52.44 -17.60 12.85
CA GLU A 520 53.92 -17.73 12.90
C GLU A 520 54.50 -17.81 11.48
N ALA A 521 53.90 -18.60 10.59
CA ALA A 521 54.32 -18.72 9.19
C ALA A 521 54.30 -17.37 8.44
N LEU A 522 53.35 -16.50 8.72
CA LEU A 522 53.19 -15.18 8.11
C LEU A 522 54.34 -14.21 8.49
N ASN A 523 54.98 -14.40 9.67
CA ASN A 523 56.15 -13.58 10.08
C ASN A 523 57.32 -13.73 9.09
N ALA A 524 57.47 -14.92 8.45
CA ALA A 524 58.52 -15.16 7.48
C ALA A 524 58.40 -14.28 6.21
N VAL A 525 57.21 -13.76 5.93
CA VAL A 525 56.94 -12.84 4.79
C VAL A 525 56.66 -11.42 5.25
N GLY A 526 57.06 -11.09 6.48
CA GLY A 526 56.99 -9.74 7.02
C GLY A 526 55.56 -9.26 7.36
N VAL A 527 54.67 -10.15 7.71
CA VAL A 527 53.31 -9.81 8.19
C VAL A 527 53.27 -10.03 9.71
N ASP A 528 53.24 -8.93 10.47
CA ASP A 528 53.00 -8.97 11.91
C ASP A 528 51.51 -8.94 12.20
N ALA A 529 50.92 -10.12 12.41
CA ALA A 529 49.50 -10.28 12.63
C ALA A 529 49.22 -11.06 13.91
N ARG A 530 48.21 -10.62 14.65
CA ARG A 530 47.78 -11.23 15.91
C ARG A 530 46.27 -11.45 15.93
N LEU A 531 45.84 -12.63 16.35
CA LEU A 531 44.42 -12.98 16.55
C LEU A 531 43.83 -12.19 17.73
N LEU A 532 42.66 -11.59 17.52
CA LEU A 532 41.89 -10.90 18.54
C LEU A 532 40.55 -11.61 18.84
N ASP A 533 39.86 -12.09 17.81
CA ASP A 533 38.58 -12.80 17.96
C ASP A 533 38.41 -13.85 16.83
N TYR A 534 37.69 -14.92 17.13
CA TYR A 534 37.44 -16.01 16.21
C TYR A 534 36.03 -16.58 16.41
N GLN A 535 35.28 -16.67 15.33
CA GLN A 535 33.96 -17.33 15.30
C GLN A 535 33.80 -18.12 14.02
N GLU A 536 33.07 -19.24 14.09
CA GLU A 536 32.68 -20.01 12.89
C GLU A 536 31.28 -20.59 13.03
N HIS A 537 30.64 -20.85 11.91
CA HIS A 537 29.39 -21.60 11.84
C HIS A 537 29.23 -22.32 10.51
N THR A 538 28.36 -23.30 10.46
CA THR A 538 27.98 -23.99 9.23
C THR A 538 26.94 -23.19 8.45
N MET A 539 27.14 -23.04 7.13
CA MET A 539 26.22 -22.31 6.24
C MET A 539 25.03 -23.16 5.74
N SER A 540 25.10 -24.48 5.89
CA SER A 540 24.05 -25.42 5.48
C SER A 540 24.13 -26.72 6.31
N GLU A 541 23.11 -27.56 6.20
CA GLU A 541 23.10 -28.89 6.84
C GLU A 541 23.71 -29.96 5.93
N GLY A 542 24.27 -31.00 6.50
CA GLY A 542 24.78 -32.19 5.82
C GLY A 542 26.31 -32.30 5.75
N ALA A 543 26.80 -33.47 5.30
CA ALA A 543 28.24 -33.80 5.29
C ALA A 543 29.10 -32.96 4.30
N SER A 544 28.46 -32.28 3.36
CA SER A 544 29.09 -31.38 2.40
C SER A 544 28.86 -29.87 2.73
N ALA A 545 28.41 -29.60 3.96
CA ALA A 545 28.16 -28.22 4.40
C ALA A 545 29.44 -27.37 4.37
N GLN A 546 29.32 -26.13 3.89
CA GLN A 546 30.40 -25.17 3.99
C GLN A 546 30.40 -24.51 5.37
N ALA A 547 31.60 -24.21 5.87
CA ALA A 547 31.80 -23.41 7.06
C ALA A 547 32.20 -21.99 6.68
N ALA A 548 31.63 -21.01 7.37
CA ALA A 548 32.09 -19.63 7.35
C ALA A 548 32.88 -19.36 8.63
N SER A 549 34.13 -18.90 8.46
CA SER A 549 35.03 -18.53 9.53
C SER A 549 35.27 -17.03 9.53
N TYR A 550 35.17 -16.40 10.67
CA TYR A 550 35.37 -14.97 10.90
C TYR A 550 36.53 -14.75 11.85
N ILE A 551 37.51 -13.96 11.45
CA ILE A 551 38.67 -13.68 12.25
C ILE A 551 38.91 -12.18 12.35
N GLU A 552 39.02 -11.66 13.59
CA GLU A 552 39.48 -10.32 13.86
C GLU A 552 40.98 -10.35 14.12
N CYS A 553 41.76 -9.60 13.36
CA CYS A 553 43.20 -9.53 13.48
C CYS A 553 43.69 -8.10 13.78
N ALA A 554 44.71 -7.99 14.62
CA ALA A 554 45.57 -6.79 14.61
C ALA A 554 46.71 -7.04 13.63
N ILE A 555 46.83 -6.22 12.58
CA ILE A 555 47.80 -6.35 11.49
C ILE A 555 48.45 -4.98 11.27
N ASP A 556 49.75 -4.84 11.47
CA ASP A 556 50.50 -3.58 11.30
C ASP A 556 49.82 -2.35 11.95
N GLY A 557 49.26 -2.54 13.15
CA GLY A 557 48.54 -1.50 13.91
C GLY A 557 47.09 -1.24 13.51
N LYS A 558 46.56 -1.91 12.48
CA LYS A 558 45.13 -1.87 12.08
C LYS A 558 44.38 -3.07 12.68
N VAL A 559 43.12 -2.88 13.09
CA VAL A 559 42.23 -3.96 13.52
C VAL A 559 41.21 -4.20 12.42
N LEU A 560 41.22 -5.38 11.81
CA LEU A 560 40.40 -5.72 10.66
C LEU A 560 39.80 -7.13 10.81
N TRP A 561 38.59 -7.29 10.28
CA TRP A 561 37.97 -8.59 10.10
C TRP A 561 38.34 -9.20 8.76
N GLY A 562 38.47 -10.52 8.75
CA GLY A 562 38.53 -11.34 7.54
C GLY A 562 37.53 -12.47 7.61
N ILE A 563 37.11 -12.97 6.45
CA ILE A 563 36.21 -14.10 6.32
C ILE A 563 36.78 -15.13 5.37
N GLY A 564 36.54 -16.39 5.68
CA GLY A 564 36.85 -17.51 4.81
C GLY A 564 35.69 -18.50 4.74
N ILE A 565 35.39 -18.96 3.54
CA ILE A 565 34.35 -19.96 3.29
C ILE A 565 34.98 -21.18 2.64
N ASP A 566 34.79 -22.35 3.26
CA ASP A 566 35.29 -23.62 2.72
C ASP A 566 34.50 -24.81 3.35
N ALA A 567 34.49 -25.96 2.66
CA ALA A 567 33.96 -27.19 3.24
C ALA A 567 34.85 -27.74 4.37
N ASN A 568 36.13 -27.36 4.40
CA ASN A 568 37.06 -27.70 5.46
C ASN A 568 37.23 -26.52 6.41
N THR A 569 36.90 -26.69 7.69
CA THR A 569 36.91 -25.61 8.71
C THR A 569 38.28 -24.99 8.89
N THR A 570 39.35 -25.78 8.88
CA THR A 570 40.73 -25.27 8.95
C THR A 570 41.03 -24.39 7.73
N ARG A 571 40.66 -24.82 6.53
CA ARG A 571 40.89 -23.99 5.33
C ARG A 571 40.03 -22.72 5.36
N ALA A 572 38.78 -22.78 5.87
CA ALA A 572 37.96 -21.61 6.06
C ALA A 572 38.66 -20.60 6.99
N SER A 573 39.24 -21.06 8.10
CA SER A 573 39.94 -20.23 9.06
C SER A 573 41.21 -19.62 8.46
N LEU A 574 42.01 -20.39 7.72
CA LEU A 574 43.21 -19.83 7.03
C LEU A 574 42.83 -18.81 5.96
N LYS A 575 41.77 -19.04 5.21
CA LYS A 575 41.22 -18.06 4.26
C LYS A 575 40.76 -16.77 4.96
N ALA A 576 40.17 -16.88 6.15
CA ALA A 576 39.78 -15.72 6.94
C ALA A 576 40.97 -14.86 7.36
N VAL A 577 42.06 -15.49 7.80
CA VAL A 577 43.35 -14.78 8.11
C VAL A 577 43.87 -14.07 6.87
N VAL A 578 43.93 -14.78 5.73
CA VAL A 578 44.39 -14.21 4.46
C VAL A 578 43.52 -13.04 4.00
N SER A 579 42.21 -13.15 4.16
CA SER A 579 41.27 -12.05 3.90
C SER A 579 41.61 -10.79 4.70
N ALA A 580 41.83 -10.93 6.02
CA ALA A 580 42.22 -9.80 6.88
C ALA A 580 43.60 -9.21 6.47
N VAL A 581 44.59 -10.06 6.21
CA VAL A 581 45.95 -9.62 5.80
C VAL A 581 45.90 -8.88 4.45
N ASN A 582 45.19 -9.40 3.49
CA ASN A 582 45.07 -8.77 2.17
C ASN A 582 44.33 -7.42 2.25
N ARG A 583 43.35 -7.30 3.12
CA ARG A 583 42.66 -6.02 3.39
C ARG A 583 43.58 -5.00 4.07
N ALA A 584 44.45 -5.43 4.95
CA ALA A 584 45.42 -4.55 5.59
C ALA A 584 46.43 -3.92 4.60
N ALA A 585 46.72 -4.64 3.52
CA ALA A 585 47.62 -4.24 2.45
C ALA A 585 46.99 -3.33 1.39
N ARG A 586 45.67 -3.14 1.43
CA ARG A 586 44.93 -2.14 0.66
C ARG A 586 45.07 -0.77 1.27
#